data_24c3c7aa864bcd4f840fd4aece990aef
#
_entry.id   24c3c7aa864bcd4f840fd4aece990aef
#
_cell.length_a   1.000
_cell.length_b   1.000
_cell.length_c   1.000
_cell.angle_alpha   90.00
_cell.angle_beta   90.00
_cell.angle_gamma   90.00
#
_symmetry.space_group_name_H-M   'P 1'
#
loop_
_entity.id
_entity.type
_entity.pdbx_description
1 polymer ?
#
loop_
_entity_poly.entity_id
_entity_poly.type
_entity_poly.pdbx_seq_one_letter_code
_entity_poly.pdbx_strand_id
1 'polypeptide(L)'
;MLDAPHTPALAVLRFAKLRTMGKLAVASQHNTRTADSGLSHTTPPPDGPGVVLLDGQADAAAAWHERAAAVGLGKPRRDAVLAVEMVMSASPSWFAAATPDERDDWTRRSMEYARATFGPANILQAVRHDDEETPHIHVLAIPLEQKERARAGRPRKGREGAKRAPV
;
A
#
# COMPACT_ATOMS: atom_id res chain seq x y z
N MET A 1 -34.69 -20.49 22.06
CA MET A 1 -33.93 -19.28 21.69
C MET A 1 -33.26 -19.63 20.40
N LEU A 2 -33.80 -19.15 19.28
CA LEU A 2 -33.26 -19.49 17.92
C LEU A 2 -32.04 -18.59 17.71
N ASP A 3 -30.87 -19.21 17.53
CA ASP A 3 -29.66 -18.50 17.11
C ASP A 3 -29.95 -17.70 15.84
N ALA A 4 -29.74 -16.41 15.91
CA ALA A 4 -29.80 -15.56 14.71
C ALA A 4 -28.79 -16.11 13.69
N PRO A 5 -29.14 -16.13 12.37
CA PRO A 5 -28.22 -16.63 11.36
C PRO A 5 -26.93 -15.82 11.40
N HIS A 6 -25.83 -16.48 11.71
CA HIS A 6 -24.51 -15.90 11.70
C HIS A 6 -24.19 -15.49 10.25
N THR A 7 -24.38 -14.21 9.92
CA THR A 7 -23.87 -13.69 8.65
C THR A 7 -22.34 -13.78 8.72
N PRO A 8 -21.70 -14.53 7.82
CA PRO A 8 -20.25 -14.68 7.89
C PRO A 8 -19.58 -13.31 7.74
N ALA A 9 -18.65 -13.03 8.64
CA ALA A 9 -17.81 -11.85 8.53
C ALA A 9 -16.92 -11.99 7.28
N LEU A 10 -17.10 -11.11 6.30
CA LEU A 10 -16.29 -11.11 5.09
C LEU A 10 -15.17 -10.09 5.22
N ALA A 11 -13.94 -10.54 4.96
CA ALA A 11 -12.81 -9.64 4.80
C ALA A 11 -12.75 -9.11 3.38
N VAL A 12 -12.47 -7.83 3.23
CA VAL A 12 -12.24 -7.16 1.94
C VAL A 12 -10.76 -6.82 1.83
N LEU A 13 -10.15 -7.23 0.72
CA LEU A 13 -8.76 -6.92 0.41
C LEU A 13 -8.68 -6.51 -1.06
N ARG A 14 -8.19 -5.31 -1.33
CA ARG A 14 -8.01 -4.78 -2.69
C ARG A 14 -6.61 -4.23 -2.87
N PHE A 15 -6.08 -4.34 -4.09
CA PHE A 15 -4.80 -3.78 -4.48
C PHE A 15 -4.94 -2.93 -5.74
N ALA A 16 -4.29 -1.76 -5.74
CA ALA A 16 -4.14 -0.90 -6.91
C ALA A 16 -2.68 -0.53 -7.14
N LYS A 17 -2.27 -0.46 -8.42
CA LYS A 17 -0.91 -0.08 -8.82
C LYS A 17 -0.84 1.40 -9.13
N LEU A 18 -0.03 2.14 -8.41
CA LEU A 18 0.23 3.55 -8.63
C LEU A 18 1.53 3.70 -9.44
N ARG A 19 1.41 4.21 -10.67
CA ARG A 19 2.52 4.28 -11.63
C ARG A 19 3.11 5.67 -11.79
N THR A 20 2.52 6.68 -11.14
CA THR A 20 3.00 8.07 -11.20
C THR A 20 3.01 8.68 -9.81
N MET A 21 3.94 9.61 -9.59
CA MET A 21 3.98 10.37 -8.33
C MET A 21 2.71 11.18 -8.11
N GLY A 22 2.10 11.71 -9.18
CA GLY A 22 0.82 12.41 -9.07
C GLY A 22 -0.30 11.53 -8.52
N LYS A 23 -0.42 10.26 -8.96
CA LYS A 23 -1.40 9.32 -8.40
C LYS A 23 -1.11 8.98 -6.94
N LEU A 24 0.18 8.84 -6.56
CA LEU A 24 0.57 8.61 -5.18
C LEU A 24 0.21 9.81 -4.30
N ALA A 25 0.49 11.03 -4.77
CA ALA A 25 0.15 12.25 -4.04
C ALA A 25 -1.37 12.40 -3.84
N VAL A 26 -2.16 12.16 -4.89
CA VAL A 26 -3.64 12.20 -4.80
C VAL A 26 -4.17 11.17 -3.81
N ALA A 27 -3.67 9.93 -3.85
CA ALA A 27 -4.06 8.89 -2.90
C ALA A 27 -3.69 9.29 -1.46
N SER A 28 -2.47 9.83 -1.26
CA SER A 28 -2.01 10.31 0.04
C SER A 28 -2.88 11.45 0.61
N GLN A 29 -3.25 12.42 -0.25
CA GLN A 29 -4.13 13.52 0.13
C GLN A 29 -5.55 13.07 0.46
N HIS A 30 -6.08 12.10 -0.32
CA HIS A 30 -7.38 11.48 -0.01
C HIS A 30 -7.32 10.80 1.37
N ASN A 31 -6.31 10.01 1.62
CA ASN A 31 -6.15 9.27 2.88
C ASN A 31 -6.06 10.19 4.10
N THR A 32 -5.39 11.33 3.98
CA THR A 32 -5.23 12.31 5.08
C THR A 32 -6.29 13.40 5.11
N ARG A 33 -7.26 13.38 4.17
CA ARG A 33 -8.29 14.41 4.03
C ARG A 33 -7.72 15.82 3.82
N THR A 34 -6.53 15.94 3.27
CA THR A 34 -5.88 17.24 2.98
C THR A 34 -6.31 17.84 1.64
N ALA A 35 -6.98 17.08 0.78
CA ALA A 35 -7.59 17.59 -0.45
C ALA A 35 -9.07 17.92 -0.20
N ASP A 36 -9.50 19.12 -0.58
CA ASP A 36 -10.87 19.61 -0.44
C ASP A 36 -11.91 18.85 -1.30
N SER A 37 -11.49 17.96 -2.16
CA SER A 37 -12.36 17.32 -3.14
C SER A 37 -12.88 15.97 -2.66
N GLY A 38 -14.19 15.88 -2.45
CA GLY A 38 -14.89 14.60 -2.34
C GLY A 38 -15.24 14.14 -0.93
N LEU A 39 -15.25 15.03 0.05
CA LEU A 39 -15.59 14.70 1.45
C LEU A 39 -17.11 14.60 1.72
N SER A 40 -17.95 14.71 0.71
CA SER A 40 -19.41 14.66 0.87
C SER A 40 -19.97 13.33 1.39
N HIS A 41 -19.15 12.28 1.38
CA HIS A 41 -19.50 10.93 1.86
C HIS A 41 -18.91 10.62 3.26
N THR A 42 -18.21 11.59 3.87
CA THR A 42 -17.61 11.41 5.18
C THR A 42 -18.51 11.97 6.28
N THR A 43 -18.61 11.24 7.38
CA THR A 43 -19.31 11.68 8.59
C THR A 43 -18.37 11.36 9.77
N PRO A 44 -17.72 12.39 10.35
CA PRO A 44 -16.85 12.14 11.50
C PRO A 44 -17.59 11.41 12.63
N PRO A 45 -16.98 10.41 13.24
CA PRO A 45 -17.56 9.72 14.38
C PRO A 45 -17.70 10.70 15.57
N PRO A 46 -18.72 10.52 16.44
CA PRO A 46 -18.97 11.44 17.56
C PRO A 46 -17.83 11.47 18.59
N ASP A 47 -17.09 10.36 18.71
CA ASP A 47 -16.16 10.11 19.82
C ASP A 47 -14.71 9.90 19.37
N GLY A 48 -14.29 10.47 18.23
CA GLY A 48 -12.90 10.30 17.82
C GLY A 48 -12.52 10.95 16.49
N PRO A 49 -11.25 10.91 16.12
CA PRO A 49 -10.81 11.35 14.82
C PRO A 49 -11.36 10.42 13.74
N GLY A 50 -12.00 10.99 12.70
CA GLY A 50 -12.48 10.23 11.55
C GLY A 50 -11.35 9.57 10.75
N VAL A 51 -10.11 10.06 10.91
CA VAL A 51 -8.92 9.61 10.20
C VAL A 51 -7.78 9.39 11.19
N VAL A 52 -7.17 8.22 11.18
CA VAL A 52 -6.07 7.85 12.08
C VAL A 52 -4.86 7.39 11.28
N LEU A 53 -3.74 8.10 11.41
CA LEU A 53 -2.46 7.65 10.86
C LEU A 53 -1.92 6.50 11.73
N LEU A 54 -1.78 5.32 11.13
CA LEU A 54 -1.35 4.08 11.80
C LEU A 54 0.16 3.83 11.64
N ASP A 55 0.74 4.23 10.49
CA ASP A 55 2.15 3.98 10.17
C ASP A 55 2.60 4.89 9.02
N GLY A 56 3.93 5.06 8.88
CA GLY A 56 4.52 5.88 7.83
C GLY A 56 4.37 7.39 8.07
N GLN A 57 4.19 8.14 7.00
CA GLN A 57 4.12 9.61 7.04
C GLN A 57 2.79 10.12 6.49
N ALA A 58 2.41 11.34 6.87
CA ALA A 58 1.23 12.00 6.33
C ALA A 58 1.37 12.30 4.82
N ASP A 59 2.58 12.54 4.33
CA ASP A 59 2.90 12.70 2.91
C ASP A 59 3.62 11.46 2.38
N ALA A 60 2.86 10.59 1.71
CA ALA A 60 3.40 9.36 1.11
C ALA A 60 4.35 9.64 -0.06
N ALA A 61 4.23 10.78 -0.74
CA ALA A 61 5.16 11.12 -1.82
C ALA A 61 6.53 11.52 -1.27
N ALA A 62 6.57 12.29 -0.18
CA ALA A 62 7.81 12.58 0.54
C ALA A 62 8.45 11.30 1.09
N ALA A 63 7.66 10.44 1.75
CA ALA A 63 8.11 9.15 2.26
C ALA A 63 8.69 8.25 1.15
N TRP A 64 8.11 8.28 -0.06
CA TRP A 64 8.63 7.56 -1.21
C TRP A 64 10.04 8.02 -1.60
N HIS A 65 10.25 9.34 -1.67
CA HIS A 65 11.56 9.90 -2.02
C HIS A 65 12.62 9.57 -0.98
N GLU A 66 12.28 9.67 0.30
CA GLU A 66 13.18 9.30 1.40
C GLU A 66 13.55 7.81 1.34
N ARG A 67 12.55 6.94 1.16
CA ARG A 67 12.80 5.50 1.06
C ARG A 67 13.62 5.13 -0.16
N ALA A 68 13.33 5.73 -1.31
CA ALA A 68 14.08 5.52 -2.54
C ALA A 68 15.55 5.94 -2.38
N ALA A 69 15.81 7.08 -1.75
CA ALA A 69 17.16 7.56 -1.45
C ALA A 69 17.88 6.62 -0.48
N ALA A 70 17.22 6.17 0.59
CA ALA A 70 17.79 5.30 1.60
C ALA A 70 18.26 3.94 1.03
N VAL A 71 17.62 3.45 -0.04
CA VAL A 71 18.03 2.19 -0.70
C VAL A 71 18.86 2.39 -1.97
N GLY A 72 19.21 3.64 -2.30
CA GLY A 72 19.93 3.94 -3.53
C GLY A 72 19.14 3.61 -4.80
N LEU A 73 17.81 3.74 -4.77
CA LEU A 73 16.97 3.45 -5.92
C LEU A 73 17.27 4.45 -7.03
N GLY A 74 17.75 3.95 -8.18
CA GLY A 74 17.95 4.75 -9.37
C GLY A 74 16.62 5.20 -10.00
N LYS A 75 16.69 5.96 -11.09
CA LYS A 75 15.48 6.42 -11.81
C LYS A 75 14.60 5.22 -12.20
N PRO A 76 13.35 5.16 -11.77
CA PRO A 76 12.43 4.09 -12.15
C PRO A 76 12.20 4.08 -13.67
N ARG A 77 11.94 2.90 -14.22
CA ARG A 77 11.51 2.77 -15.62
C ARG A 77 10.15 3.46 -15.80
N ARG A 78 9.85 3.86 -17.03
CA ARG A 78 8.61 4.58 -17.37
C ARG A 78 7.33 3.82 -16.98
N ASP A 79 7.37 2.50 -17.02
CA ASP A 79 6.26 1.59 -16.72
C ASP A 79 6.31 1.00 -15.31
N ALA A 80 7.24 1.44 -14.48
CA ALA A 80 7.39 0.93 -13.13
C ALA A 80 6.15 1.20 -12.27
N VAL A 81 5.86 0.28 -11.37
CA VAL A 81 4.92 0.51 -10.28
C VAL A 81 5.69 1.24 -9.18
N LEU A 82 5.34 2.50 -8.94
CA LEU A 82 6.02 3.33 -7.94
C LEU A 82 5.52 3.03 -6.53
N ALA A 83 4.23 2.79 -6.39
CA ALA A 83 3.64 2.35 -5.14
C ALA A 83 2.47 1.39 -5.40
N VAL A 84 2.10 0.66 -4.38
CA VAL A 84 0.88 -0.15 -4.33
C VAL A 84 0.00 0.43 -3.24
N GLU A 85 -1.26 0.65 -3.57
CA GLU A 85 -2.30 0.89 -2.60
C GLU A 85 -2.96 -0.43 -2.24
N MET A 86 -3.09 -0.70 -0.94
CA MET A 86 -3.84 -1.82 -0.39
C MET A 86 -4.95 -1.27 0.48
N VAL A 87 -6.19 -1.71 0.23
CA VAL A 87 -7.35 -1.37 1.05
C VAL A 87 -7.84 -2.61 1.75
N MET A 88 -7.98 -2.51 3.06
CA MET A 88 -8.47 -3.57 3.93
C MET A 88 -9.73 -3.12 4.66
N SER A 89 -10.76 -3.96 4.70
CA SER A 89 -11.99 -3.73 5.43
C SER A 89 -12.63 -5.07 5.85
N ALA A 90 -13.75 -4.99 6.53
CA ALA A 90 -14.62 -6.12 6.81
C ALA A 90 -16.08 -5.75 6.48
N SER A 91 -16.99 -6.72 6.57
CA SER A 91 -18.41 -6.44 6.31
C SER A 91 -18.98 -5.41 7.31
N PRO A 92 -19.89 -4.52 6.87
CA PRO A 92 -20.56 -3.55 7.77
C PRO A 92 -21.19 -4.20 8.99
N SER A 93 -21.79 -5.38 8.81
CA SER A 93 -22.41 -6.15 9.89
C SER A 93 -21.40 -6.59 10.97
N TRP A 94 -20.16 -6.91 10.56
CA TRP A 94 -19.11 -7.22 11.53
C TRP A 94 -18.74 -5.98 12.35
N PHE A 95 -18.52 -4.83 11.70
CA PHE A 95 -18.20 -3.59 12.41
C PHE A 95 -19.32 -3.13 13.33
N ALA A 96 -20.59 -3.36 12.97
CA ALA A 96 -21.72 -3.03 13.80
C ALA A 96 -21.80 -3.88 15.09
N ALA A 97 -21.33 -5.13 15.02
CA ALA A 97 -21.36 -6.06 16.15
C ALA A 97 -20.06 -6.08 16.97
N ALA A 98 -18.93 -5.69 16.36
CA ALA A 98 -17.62 -5.78 16.99
C ALA A 98 -17.46 -4.80 18.15
N THR A 99 -16.90 -5.29 19.24
CA THR A 99 -16.46 -4.49 20.37
C THR A 99 -15.26 -3.60 20.01
N PRO A 100 -14.96 -2.56 20.80
CA PRO A 100 -13.75 -1.76 20.60
C PRO A 100 -12.47 -2.61 20.53
N ASP A 101 -12.30 -3.56 21.45
CA ASP A 101 -11.12 -4.44 21.49
C ASP A 101 -11.00 -5.31 20.23
N GLU A 102 -12.10 -5.79 19.68
CA GLU A 102 -12.11 -6.56 18.43
C GLU A 102 -11.74 -5.69 17.21
N ARG A 103 -12.17 -4.42 17.18
CA ARG A 103 -11.78 -3.46 16.13
C ARG A 103 -10.29 -3.10 16.22
N ASP A 104 -9.78 -2.97 17.44
CA ASP A 104 -8.35 -2.73 17.65
C ASP A 104 -7.52 -3.95 17.26
N ASP A 105 -7.95 -5.17 17.59
CA ASP A 105 -7.30 -6.41 17.17
C ASP A 105 -7.33 -6.56 15.64
N TRP A 106 -8.46 -6.23 14.98
CA TRP A 106 -8.56 -6.20 13.53
C TRP A 106 -7.56 -5.21 12.91
N THR A 107 -7.46 -4.00 13.46
CA THR A 107 -6.51 -2.97 13.02
C THR A 107 -5.07 -3.47 13.15
N ARG A 108 -4.72 -4.03 14.31
CA ARG A 108 -3.39 -4.59 14.57
C ARG A 108 -3.03 -5.70 13.59
N ARG A 109 -3.91 -6.68 13.39
CA ARG A 109 -3.69 -7.81 12.45
C ARG A 109 -3.60 -7.33 11.01
N SER A 110 -4.41 -6.36 10.61
CA SER A 110 -4.35 -5.75 9.29
C SER A 110 -2.98 -5.09 9.04
N MET A 111 -2.46 -4.38 10.02
CA MET A 111 -1.14 -3.75 9.91
C MET A 111 0.01 -4.77 9.95
N GLU A 112 -0.11 -5.85 10.73
CA GLU A 112 0.84 -6.97 10.69
C GLU A 112 0.90 -7.61 9.30
N TYR A 113 -0.26 -7.84 8.69
CA TYR A 113 -0.36 -8.37 7.33
C TYR A 113 0.28 -7.41 6.30
N ALA A 114 0.03 -6.11 6.41
CA ALA A 114 0.63 -5.11 5.52
C ALA A 114 2.17 -5.12 5.64
N ARG A 115 2.69 -5.13 6.87
CA ARG A 115 4.14 -5.17 7.14
C ARG A 115 4.77 -6.48 6.67
N ALA A 116 4.10 -7.61 6.83
CA ALA A 116 4.56 -8.90 6.32
C ALA A 116 4.58 -8.94 4.79
N THR A 117 3.61 -8.28 4.13
CA THR A 117 3.49 -8.26 2.67
C THR A 117 4.55 -7.38 2.01
N PHE A 118 4.78 -6.17 2.52
CA PHE A 118 5.65 -5.18 1.87
C PHE A 118 7.00 -4.99 2.56
N GLY A 119 7.15 -5.46 3.80
CA GLY A 119 8.23 -5.09 4.69
C GLY A 119 7.96 -3.76 5.41
N PRO A 120 8.22 -3.66 6.73
CA PRO A 120 7.86 -2.48 7.53
C PRO A 120 8.50 -1.19 7.01
N ALA A 121 9.74 -1.24 6.53
CA ALA A 121 10.44 -0.08 5.99
C ALA A 121 9.88 0.41 4.63
N ASN A 122 8.99 -0.33 4.01
CA ASN A 122 8.39 -0.01 2.71
C ASN A 122 6.97 0.54 2.84
N ILE A 123 6.40 0.61 4.05
CA ILE A 123 5.14 1.29 4.29
C ILE A 123 5.40 2.81 4.23
N LEU A 124 4.79 3.47 3.27
CA LEU A 124 4.92 4.92 3.07
C LEU A 124 3.89 5.68 3.92
N GLN A 125 2.68 5.13 3.98
CA GLN A 125 1.57 5.67 4.72
C GLN A 125 0.56 4.55 4.99
N ALA A 126 0.03 4.49 6.21
CA ALA A 126 -1.12 3.66 6.52
C ALA A 126 -2.12 4.47 7.34
N VAL A 127 -3.36 4.55 6.87
CA VAL A 127 -4.41 5.39 7.47
C VAL A 127 -5.67 4.56 7.63
N ARG A 128 -6.30 4.65 8.80
CA ARG A 128 -7.64 4.12 9.04
C ARG A 128 -8.67 5.23 8.90
N HIS A 129 -9.70 4.97 8.13
CA HIS A 129 -10.87 5.82 7.99
C HIS A 129 -12.00 5.22 8.84
N ASP A 130 -12.46 6.01 9.79
CA ASP A 130 -13.62 5.73 10.63
C ASP A 130 -14.77 6.73 10.32
N ASP A 131 -14.57 7.62 9.36
CA ASP A 131 -15.47 8.71 8.93
C ASP A 131 -16.34 8.35 7.72
N GLU A 132 -16.25 7.13 7.22
CA GLU A 132 -17.06 6.60 6.13
C GLU A 132 -18.02 5.50 6.64
N GLU A 133 -19.01 5.12 5.80
CA GLU A 133 -20.02 4.13 6.15
C GLU A 133 -19.44 2.83 6.73
N THR A 134 -18.31 2.39 6.20
CA THR A 134 -17.63 1.18 6.67
C THR A 134 -16.18 1.50 6.97
N PRO A 135 -15.69 1.26 8.18
CA PRO A 135 -14.28 1.46 8.52
C PRO A 135 -13.35 0.65 7.62
N HIS A 136 -12.25 1.27 7.20
CA HIS A 136 -11.26 0.61 6.35
C HIS A 136 -9.87 1.22 6.52
N ILE A 137 -8.85 0.47 6.10
CA ILE A 137 -7.46 0.88 6.19
C ILE A 137 -6.90 0.99 4.77
N HIS A 138 -6.36 2.16 4.44
CA HIS A 138 -5.53 2.37 3.27
C HIS A 138 -4.06 2.22 3.63
N VAL A 139 -3.32 1.44 2.87
CA VAL A 139 -1.87 1.33 2.99
C VAL A 139 -1.25 1.67 1.65
N LEU A 140 -0.38 2.67 1.63
CA LEU A 140 0.47 3.00 0.50
C LEU A 140 1.87 2.47 0.77
N ALA A 141 2.37 1.60 -0.09
CA ALA A 141 3.68 0.96 0.07
C ALA A 141 4.50 1.02 -1.21
N ILE A 142 5.81 1.19 -1.09
CA ILE A 142 6.74 1.05 -2.20
C ILE A 142 7.07 -0.45 -2.38
N PRO A 143 6.81 -1.05 -3.57
CA PRO A 143 6.98 -2.49 -3.80
C PRO A 143 8.45 -2.82 -4.14
N LEU A 144 9.32 -2.72 -3.15
CA LEU A 144 10.74 -3.05 -3.31
C LEU A 144 10.96 -4.53 -3.04
N GLU A 145 11.60 -5.20 -3.99
CA GLU A 145 12.10 -6.55 -3.84
C GLU A 145 13.63 -6.53 -3.95
N GLN A 146 14.31 -7.09 -2.95
CA GLN A 146 15.74 -7.27 -3.01
C GLN A 146 16.07 -8.52 -3.84
N LYS A 147 16.52 -8.32 -5.07
CA LYS A 147 17.00 -9.41 -5.93
C LYS A 147 18.52 -9.47 -5.88
N GLU A 148 19.06 -10.63 -5.51
CA GLU A 148 20.45 -10.92 -5.81
C GLU A 148 20.64 -10.85 -7.34
N ARG A 149 21.57 -10.03 -7.80
CA ARG A 149 21.93 -10.02 -9.22
C ARG A 149 22.45 -11.41 -9.55
N ALA A 150 21.72 -12.17 -10.36
CA ALA A 150 22.29 -13.34 -11.00
C ALA A 150 23.62 -12.94 -11.63
N ARG A 151 24.70 -13.67 -11.27
CA ARG A 151 26.03 -13.44 -11.83
C ARG A 151 25.89 -13.24 -13.33
N ALA A 152 26.51 -12.17 -13.84
CA ALA A 152 26.53 -11.84 -15.26
C ALA A 152 26.74 -13.10 -16.08
N GLY A 153 25.81 -13.38 -16.98
CA GLY A 153 25.82 -14.58 -17.80
C GLY A 153 27.18 -14.76 -18.47
N ARG A 154 27.57 -16.01 -18.62
CA ARG A 154 28.81 -16.47 -19.27
C ARG A 154 29.17 -15.54 -20.44
N PRO A 155 30.44 -15.04 -20.52
CA PRO A 155 30.84 -14.18 -21.62
C PRO A 155 30.47 -14.84 -22.95
N ARG A 156 29.81 -14.11 -23.83
CA ARG A 156 29.58 -14.59 -25.20
C ARG A 156 30.92 -14.94 -25.80
N LYS A 157 31.13 -16.25 -26.09
CA LYS A 157 32.29 -16.76 -26.78
C LYS A 157 32.49 -15.90 -28.03
N GLY A 158 33.63 -15.20 -28.14
CA GLY A 158 33.93 -14.29 -29.21
C GLY A 158 33.69 -14.96 -30.55
N ARG A 159 33.05 -14.25 -31.47
CA ARG A 159 33.14 -14.57 -32.92
C ARG A 159 34.61 -14.42 -33.28
N GLU A 160 35.32 -15.52 -33.39
CA GLU A 160 36.61 -15.57 -34.03
C GLU A 160 36.46 -14.97 -35.45
N GLY A 161 37.30 -13.97 -35.75
CA GLY A 161 37.21 -13.21 -36.97
C GLY A 161 37.32 -14.06 -38.22
N ALA A 162 36.36 -13.92 -39.11
CA ALA A 162 36.52 -14.37 -40.49
C ALA A 162 37.73 -13.64 -41.08
N LYS A 163 38.84 -14.36 -41.32
CA LYS A 163 39.97 -13.89 -42.10
C LYS A 163 39.48 -13.54 -43.52
N ARG A 164 39.57 -12.26 -43.89
CA ARG A 164 39.42 -11.85 -45.29
C ARG A 164 40.55 -12.51 -46.07
N ALA A 165 40.21 -13.22 -47.16
CA ALA A 165 41.16 -13.69 -48.13
C ALA A 165 41.76 -12.48 -48.89
N PRO A 166 43.07 -12.50 -49.26
CA PRO A 166 43.66 -11.46 -50.05
C PRO A 166 43.19 -11.60 -51.52
N VAL A 167 42.98 -10.45 -52.18
CA VAL A 167 42.78 -10.29 -53.63
C VAL A 167 44.13 -10.44 -54.35
#